data_7d84d59822c94394c37d40e32cf7b76e
#
_entry.id   7d84d59822c94394c37d40e32cf7b76e
#
_cell.length_a   1.000
_cell.length_b   1.000
_cell.length_c   1.000
_cell.angle_alpha   90.00
_cell.angle_beta   90.00
_cell.angle_gamma   90.00
#
_symmetry.space_group_name_H-M   'P 1'
#
loop_
_entity.id
_entity.type
_entity.pdbx_description
1 polymer ?
#
loop_
_entity_poly.entity_id
_entity_poly.type
_entity_poly.pdbx_seq_one_letter_code
_entity_poly.pdbx_strand_id
1 'polypeptide(L)'
;MYLQLKKALMKAPALGLPDLGKPFELFTHERQAVALGVLTQRLGQYKRAVAYFSKQLDTVSQGWPGCLRAVAATVLLIQEAQKFTLGQKITVYVPHMVATVLEQKGGHWLSPSRMLKYQVTLVEQDDITLKTTTAINPATFLSTRQEEGKPEHDCLQTIEEVYSSRPDLKDRPLQDPDWELYTDGSSFVKEGTRLSGYVVTTVRSVTEAHVLPAKTSAQKAELIVLTRALELSKGKNPQLSPSSESTCLLPTK
;
A
#
# COMPACT_ATOMS: atom_id res chain seq x y z
N MET A 1 36.11 0.71 -1.48
CA MET A 1 34.72 0.26 -1.71
C MET A 1 34.57 -0.59 -2.98
N TYR A 2 34.89 -0.11 -4.17
CA TYR A 2 34.78 -0.86 -5.45
C TYR A 2 35.50 -2.22 -5.46
N LEU A 3 36.75 -2.30 -5.02
CA LEU A 3 37.54 -3.54 -4.96
C LEU A 3 36.96 -4.57 -3.97
N GLN A 4 36.40 -4.12 -2.86
CA GLN A 4 35.70 -5.00 -1.90
C GLN A 4 34.44 -5.57 -2.48
N LEU A 5 33.61 -4.76 -3.17
CA LEU A 5 32.43 -5.21 -3.86
C LEU A 5 32.76 -6.23 -4.96
N LYS A 6 33.78 -5.97 -5.78
CA LYS A 6 34.28 -6.90 -6.80
C LYS A 6 34.68 -8.25 -6.19
N LYS A 7 35.45 -8.24 -5.09
CA LYS A 7 35.85 -9.46 -4.37
C LYS A 7 34.65 -10.21 -3.80
N ALA A 8 33.64 -9.50 -3.26
CA ALA A 8 32.43 -10.11 -2.74
C ALA A 8 31.61 -10.78 -3.86
N LEU A 9 31.46 -10.12 -5.00
CA LEU A 9 30.77 -10.68 -6.18
C LEU A 9 31.47 -11.91 -6.73
N MET A 10 32.80 -11.91 -6.76
CA MET A 10 33.60 -13.08 -7.20
C MET A 10 33.51 -14.27 -6.26
N LYS A 11 33.19 -14.04 -4.98
CA LYS A 11 33.04 -15.09 -3.96
C LYS A 11 31.57 -15.55 -3.80
N ALA A 12 30.61 -14.84 -4.39
CA ALA A 12 29.21 -15.22 -4.32
C ALA A 12 29.02 -16.59 -4.98
N PRO A 13 28.22 -17.48 -4.38
CA PRO A 13 27.90 -18.76 -5.00
C PRO A 13 27.22 -18.53 -6.36
N ALA A 14 27.65 -19.29 -7.37
CA ALA A 14 27.06 -19.22 -8.70
C ALA A 14 25.58 -19.60 -8.66
N LEU A 15 24.74 -18.81 -9.33
CA LEU A 15 23.33 -19.11 -9.51
C LEU A 15 23.15 -20.42 -10.29
N GLY A 16 22.11 -21.18 -9.94
CA GLY A 16 21.68 -22.34 -10.71
C GLY A 16 21.02 -21.94 -12.01
N LEU A 17 21.26 -22.68 -13.06
CA LEU A 17 20.40 -22.59 -14.24
C LEU A 17 19.02 -23.18 -13.88
N PRO A 18 17.91 -22.53 -14.29
CA PRO A 18 16.58 -23.06 -14.05
C PRO A 18 16.38 -24.39 -14.79
N ASP A 19 15.89 -25.38 -14.07
CA ASP A 19 15.50 -26.70 -14.61
C ASP A 19 13.97 -26.76 -14.63
N LEU A 20 13.39 -26.67 -15.80
CA LEU A 20 11.92 -26.68 -15.97
C LEU A 20 11.27 -28.03 -15.61
N GLY A 21 12.05 -29.09 -15.44
CA GLY A 21 11.56 -30.38 -14.95
C GLY A 21 11.38 -30.46 -13.43
N LYS A 22 11.75 -29.41 -12.69
CA LYS A 22 11.68 -29.37 -11.22
C LYS A 22 10.83 -28.25 -10.71
N PRO A 23 10.09 -28.44 -9.59
CA PRO A 23 9.33 -27.37 -8.97
C PRO A 23 10.27 -26.27 -8.42
N PHE A 24 9.76 -25.04 -8.42
CA PHE A 24 10.44 -23.89 -7.87
C PHE A 24 9.95 -23.57 -6.47
N GLU A 25 10.83 -23.00 -5.65
CA GLU A 25 10.51 -22.46 -4.35
C GLU A 25 10.89 -20.97 -4.33
N LEU A 26 9.92 -20.08 -4.04
CA LEU A 26 10.13 -18.64 -3.93
C LEU A 26 9.99 -18.22 -2.48
N PHE A 27 11.03 -17.64 -1.91
CA PHE A 27 11.00 -17.03 -0.58
C PHE A 27 10.79 -15.54 -0.72
N THR A 28 9.79 -14.99 -0.01
CA THR A 28 9.44 -13.57 -0.10
C THR A 28 9.60 -12.88 1.25
N HIS A 29 10.00 -11.62 1.20
CA HIS A 29 10.09 -10.73 2.35
C HIS A 29 9.83 -9.29 1.90
N GLU A 30 9.20 -8.49 2.77
CA GLU A 30 9.04 -7.04 2.55
C GLU A 30 9.80 -6.29 3.63
N ARG A 31 10.55 -5.27 3.23
CA ARG A 31 11.21 -4.38 4.17
C ARG A 31 11.37 -2.98 3.59
N GLN A 32 10.91 -1.97 4.36
CA GLN A 32 11.04 -0.56 3.98
C GLN A 32 10.52 -0.27 2.56
N ALA A 33 9.36 -0.83 2.24
CA ALA A 33 8.74 -0.76 0.92
C ALA A 33 9.58 -1.37 -0.22
N VAL A 34 10.51 -2.28 0.09
CA VAL A 34 11.24 -3.07 -0.88
C VAL A 34 10.81 -4.53 -0.78
N ALA A 35 10.40 -5.09 -1.91
CA ALA A 35 10.12 -6.51 -2.08
C ALA A 35 11.44 -7.25 -2.30
N LEU A 36 11.75 -8.20 -1.44
CA LEU A 36 12.95 -9.01 -1.47
C LEU A 36 12.58 -10.48 -1.71
N GLY A 37 13.21 -11.14 -2.67
CA GLY A 37 12.89 -12.51 -3.01
C GLY A 37 14.09 -13.36 -3.39
N VAL A 38 13.99 -14.65 -3.06
CA VAL A 38 14.98 -15.65 -3.48
C VAL A 38 14.24 -16.80 -4.15
N LEU A 39 14.49 -16.99 -5.44
CA LEU A 39 13.98 -18.13 -6.21
C LEU A 39 14.99 -19.28 -6.12
N THR A 40 14.55 -20.45 -5.70
CA THR A 40 15.41 -21.60 -5.52
C THR A 40 14.84 -22.84 -6.20
N GLN A 41 15.72 -23.80 -6.46
CA GLN A 41 15.37 -25.18 -6.83
C GLN A 41 16.16 -26.17 -5.98
N ARG A 42 15.65 -27.38 -5.83
CA ARG A 42 16.35 -28.44 -5.12
C ARG A 42 17.43 -29.08 -5.97
N LEU A 43 18.62 -29.17 -5.41
CA LEU A 43 19.76 -29.90 -5.95
C LEU A 43 20.17 -30.98 -4.91
N GLY A 44 19.60 -32.19 -5.04
CA GLY A 44 19.70 -33.21 -4.00
C GLY A 44 19.02 -32.73 -2.71
N GLN A 45 19.76 -32.72 -1.61
CA GLN A 45 19.27 -32.28 -0.29
C GLN A 45 19.37 -30.76 -0.09
N TYR A 46 20.06 -30.05 -0.96
CA TYR A 46 20.30 -28.61 -0.85
C TYR A 46 19.36 -27.81 -1.72
N LYS A 47 19.10 -26.57 -1.31
CA LYS A 47 18.41 -25.55 -2.15
C LYS A 47 19.47 -24.69 -2.82
N ARG A 48 19.38 -24.56 -4.12
CA ARG A 48 20.26 -23.72 -4.92
C ARG A 48 19.48 -22.50 -5.43
N ALA A 49 20.03 -21.32 -5.21
CA ALA A 49 19.45 -20.09 -5.74
C ALA A 49 19.53 -20.04 -7.26
N VAL A 50 18.41 -19.75 -7.90
CA VAL A 50 18.27 -19.51 -9.34
C VAL A 50 18.28 -18.01 -9.63
N ALA A 51 17.58 -17.22 -8.78
CA ALA A 51 17.53 -15.77 -8.91
C ALA A 51 17.35 -15.09 -7.55
N TYR A 52 17.85 -13.87 -7.46
CA TYR A 52 17.59 -12.94 -6.37
C TYR A 52 16.79 -11.75 -6.91
N PHE A 53 15.78 -11.33 -6.17
CA PHE A 53 14.93 -10.21 -6.52
C PHE A 53 15.01 -9.13 -5.44
N SER A 54 15.10 -7.88 -5.88
CA SER A 54 14.99 -6.71 -5.04
C SER A 54 14.28 -5.62 -5.85
N LYS A 55 13.05 -5.29 -5.47
CA LYS A 55 12.25 -4.29 -6.17
C LYS A 55 11.53 -3.38 -5.19
N GLN A 56 11.57 -2.10 -5.46
CA GLN A 56 10.80 -1.12 -4.69
C GLN A 56 9.32 -1.24 -5.03
N LEU A 57 8.46 -1.18 -4.02
CA LEU A 57 7.02 -1.11 -4.20
C LEU A 57 6.63 0.22 -4.84
N ASP A 58 5.50 0.24 -5.54
CA ASP A 58 4.95 1.48 -6.08
C ASP A 58 4.55 2.46 -4.95
N THR A 59 4.49 3.75 -5.28
CA THR A 59 4.26 4.84 -4.32
C THR A 59 2.97 4.67 -3.50
N VAL A 60 1.93 4.09 -4.08
CA VAL A 60 0.67 3.83 -3.37
C VAL A 60 0.86 2.72 -2.35
N SER A 61 1.45 1.60 -2.76
CA SER A 61 1.70 0.45 -1.87
C SER A 61 2.69 0.77 -0.74
N GLN A 62 3.59 1.73 -0.93
CA GLN A 62 4.52 2.17 0.13
C GLN A 62 3.80 2.76 1.35
N GLY A 63 2.66 3.42 1.13
CA GLY A 63 1.83 4.02 2.19
C GLY A 63 0.96 3.01 2.96
N TRP A 64 0.92 1.75 2.55
CA TRP A 64 0.07 0.75 3.19
C TRP A 64 0.65 0.21 4.50
N PRO A 65 -0.22 -0.38 5.36
CA PRO A 65 0.24 -1.17 6.50
C PRO A 65 1.23 -2.26 6.10
N GLY A 66 2.16 -2.59 6.99
CA GLY A 66 3.23 -3.56 6.72
C GLY A 66 2.75 -4.91 6.19
N CYS A 67 1.65 -5.43 6.75
CA CYS A 67 1.09 -6.71 6.31
C CYS A 67 0.50 -6.62 4.87
N LEU A 68 -0.10 -5.48 4.49
CA LEU A 68 -0.58 -5.24 3.13
C LEU A 68 0.58 -4.96 2.15
N ARG A 69 1.67 -4.32 2.60
CA ARG A 69 2.89 -4.21 1.80
C ARG A 69 3.49 -5.58 1.52
N ALA A 70 3.43 -6.51 2.48
CA ALA A 70 3.87 -7.90 2.27
C ALA A 70 3.02 -8.62 1.20
N VAL A 71 1.71 -8.37 1.13
CA VAL A 71 0.84 -8.85 0.04
C VAL A 71 1.32 -8.31 -1.31
N ALA A 72 1.50 -6.98 -1.42
CA ALA A 72 1.98 -6.35 -2.65
C ALA A 72 3.35 -6.87 -3.08
N ALA A 73 4.27 -7.01 -2.13
CA ALA A 73 5.61 -7.56 -2.37
C ALA A 73 5.54 -9.00 -2.90
N THR A 74 4.69 -9.83 -2.31
CA THR A 74 4.51 -11.23 -2.74
C THR A 74 4.00 -11.30 -4.18
N VAL A 75 2.96 -10.52 -4.53
CA VAL A 75 2.45 -10.47 -5.92
C VAL A 75 3.53 -10.02 -6.91
N LEU A 76 4.26 -8.96 -6.56
CA LEU A 76 5.34 -8.44 -7.40
C LEU A 76 6.43 -9.49 -7.63
N LEU A 77 6.82 -10.22 -6.59
CA LEU A 77 7.86 -11.24 -6.65
C LEU A 77 7.43 -12.48 -7.42
N ILE A 78 6.16 -12.89 -7.32
CA ILE A 78 5.59 -13.98 -8.14
C ILE A 78 5.68 -13.60 -9.62
N GLN A 79 5.27 -12.40 -10.00
CA GLN A 79 5.33 -11.91 -11.38
C GLN A 79 6.78 -11.88 -11.92
N GLU A 80 7.74 -11.52 -11.09
CA GLU A 80 9.17 -11.58 -11.49
C GLU A 80 9.68 -13.02 -11.60
N ALA A 81 9.27 -13.90 -10.68
CA ALA A 81 9.67 -15.31 -10.71
C ALA A 81 9.10 -16.04 -11.92
N GLN A 82 7.87 -15.74 -12.34
CA GLN A 82 7.22 -16.34 -13.51
C GLN A 82 8.01 -16.16 -14.82
N LYS A 83 8.82 -15.10 -14.91
CA LYS A 83 9.73 -14.90 -16.06
C LYS A 83 10.81 -15.97 -16.18
N PHE A 84 11.13 -16.65 -15.06
CA PHE A 84 12.13 -17.73 -14.99
C PHE A 84 11.50 -19.12 -14.99
N THR A 85 10.30 -19.24 -14.43
CA THR A 85 9.65 -20.54 -14.25
C THR A 85 8.82 -20.98 -15.45
N LEU A 86 8.43 -20.05 -16.33
CA LEU A 86 7.69 -20.30 -17.57
C LEU A 86 6.44 -21.18 -17.36
N GLY A 87 5.66 -20.91 -16.32
CA GLY A 87 4.44 -21.65 -16.00
C GLY A 87 4.65 -22.94 -15.19
N GLN A 88 5.85 -23.19 -14.70
CA GLN A 88 6.10 -24.30 -13.78
C GLN A 88 5.61 -23.98 -12.37
N LYS A 89 5.28 -25.04 -11.61
CA LYS A 89 4.78 -24.92 -10.21
C LYS A 89 5.77 -24.19 -9.32
N ILE A 90 5.26 -23.20 -8.58
CA ILE A 90 6.02 -22.41 -7.62
C ILE A 90 5.39 -22.58 -6.23
N THR A 91 6.17 -23.04 -5.27
CA THR A 91 5.79 -22.92 -3.85
C THR A 91 6.33 -21.62 -3.30
N VAL A 92 5.44 -20.70 -2.90
CA VAL A 92 5.79 -19.38 -2.39
C VAL A 92 5.75 -19.40 -0.87
N TYR A 93 6.89 -19.16 -0.25
CA TYR A 93 7.02 -19.05 1.21
C TYR A 93 6.89 -17.59 1.63
N VAL A 94 5.89 -17.30 2.43
CA VAL A 94 5.53 -15.95 2.89
C VAL A 94 5.64 -15.84 4.41
N PRO A 95 6.06 -14.68 4.94
CA PRO A 95 6.15 -14.45 6.39
C PRO A 95 4.80 -14.14 7.04
N HIS A 96 3.77 -13.83 6.26
CA HIS A 96 2.44 -13.42 6.70
C HIS A 96 1.35 -14.26 6.03
N MET A 97 0.15 -14.24 6.61
CA MET A 97 -1.05 -14.86 6.02
C MET A 97 -1.60 -13.97 4.89
N VAL A 98 -0.84 -13.83 3.81
CA VAL A 98 -1.12 -12.83 2.75
C VAL A 98 -2.48 -13.02 2.06
N ALA A 99 -2.93 -14.27 1.87
CA ALA A 99 -4.25 -14.54 1.29
C ALA A 99 -5.37 -14.04 2.21
N THR A 100 -5.33 -14.40 3.49
CA THR A 100 -6.32 -13.98 4.50
C THR A 100 -6.34 -12.46 4.68
N VAL A 101 -5.16 -11.82 4.70
CA VAL A 101 -5.05 -10.35 4.77
C VAL A 101 -5.67 -9.70 3.54
N LEU A 102 -5.44 -10.25 2.35
CA LEU A 102 -6.04 -9.74 1.12
C LEU A 102 -7.57 -9.83 1.16
N GLU A 103 -8.11 -10.99 1.50
CA GLU A 103 -9.55 -11.23 1.53
C GLU A 103 -10.28 -10.35 2.54
N GLN A 104 -9.75 -10.23 3.76
CA GLN A 104 -10.45 -9.54 4.85
C GLN A 104 -10.20 -8.03 4.89
N LYS A 105 -9.04 -7.57 4.50
CA LYS A 105 -8.64 -6.16 4.62
C LYS A 105 -8.33 -5.48 3.28
N GLY A 106 -8.17 -6.25 2.21
CA GLY A 106 -7.81 -5.71 0.89
C GLY A 106 -8.82 -4.70 0.33
N GLY A 107 -10.12 -4.95 0.50
CA GLY A 107 -11.18 -4.10 -0.04
C GLY A 107 -11.16 -2.65 0.47
N HIS A 108 -10.59 -2.37 1.63
CA HIS A 108 -10.46 -1.02 2.18
C HIS A 108 -9.23 -0.25 1.64
N TRP A 109 -8.23 -0.96 1.12
CA TRP A 109 -6.94 -0.39 0.77
C TRP A 109 -6.62 -0.44 -0.72
N LEU A 110 -7.20 -1.39 -1.44
CA LEU A 110 -6.94 -1.64 -2.84
C LEU A 110 -8.08 -1.13 -3.73
N SER A 111 -7.73 -0.57 -4.90
CA SER A 111 -8.73 -0.35 -5.94
C SER A 111 -9.29 -1.69 -6.44
N PRO A 112 -10.52 -1.73 -6.99
CA PRO A 112 -11.12 -2.96 -7.49
C PRO A 112 -10.25 -3.71 -8.50
N SER A 113 -9.61 -2.99 -9.42
CA SER A 113 -8.71 -3.58 -10.42
C SER A 113 -7.46 -4.21 -9.80
N ARG A 114 -6.89 -3.58 -8.77
CA ARG A 114 -5.74 -4.09 -8.04
C ARG A 114 -6.13 -5.30 -7.18
N MET A 115 -7.29 -5.25 -6.54
CA MET A 115 -7.83 -6.36 -5.77
C MET A 115 -7.99 -7.59 -6.64
N LEU A 116 -8.66 -7.46 -7.80
CA LEU A 116 -8.84 -8.56 -8.75
C LEU A 116 -7.50 -9.13 -9.22
N LYS A 117 -6.55 -8.27 -9.60
CA LYS A 117 -5.21 -8.70 -10.01
C LYS A 117 -4.51 -9.53 -8.91
N TYR A 118 -4.63 -9.12 -7.65
CA TYR A 118 -3.98 -9.81 -6.53
C TYR A 118 -4.67 -11.13 -6.23
N GLN A 119 -6.00 -11.18 -6.28
CA GLN A 119 -6.78 -12.42 -6.13
C GLN A 119 -6.40 -13.44 -7.19
N VAL A 120 -6.40 -13.05 -8.45
CA VAL A 120 -5.97 -13.93 -9.55
C VAL A 120 -4.56 -14.47 -9.30
N THR A 121 -3.59 -13.61 -8.93
CA THR A 121 -2.20 -14.03 -8.75
C THR A 121 -1.99 -14.93 -7.54
N LEU A 122 -2.70 -14.69 -6.41
CA LEU A 122 -2.43 -15.38 -5.15
C LEU A 122 -3.33 -16.58 -4.89
N VAL A 123 -4.54 -16.59 -5.45
CA VAL A 123 -5.58 -17.56 -5.09
C VAL A 123 -5.99 -18.43 -6.27
N GLU A 124 -6.12 -17.85 -7.46
CA GLU A 124 -6.73 -18.52 -8.61
C GLU A 124 -5.71 -19.23 -9.54
N GLN A 125 -4.40 -18.99 -9.35
CA GLN A 125 -3.38 -19.62 -10.19
C GLN A 125 -3.04 -21.03 -9.68
N ASP A 126 -3.31 -22.06 -10.48
CA ASP A 126 -3.04 -23.47 -10.14
C ASP A 126 -1.55 -23.82 -10.00
N ASP A 127 -0.68 -23.01 -10.60
CA ASP A 127 0.77 -23.17 -10.53
C ASP A 127 1.40 -22.53 -9.28
N ILE A 128 0.64 -21.75 -8.50
CA ILE A 128 1.10 -21.07 -7.29
C ILE A 128 0.54 -21.75 -6.04
N THR A 129 1.43 -22.12 -5.12
CA THR A 129 1.03 -22.63 -3.81
C THR A 129 1.64 -21.75 -2.72
N LEU A 130 0.81 -21.06 -1.94
CA LEU A 130 1.25 -20.23 -0.82
C LEU A 130 1.49 -21.11 0.42
N LYS A 131 2.61 -20.87 1.12
CA LYS A 131 2.90 -21.47 2.42
C LYS A 131 3.45 -20.43 3.37
N THR A 132 2.86 -20.31 4.54
CA THR A 132 3.47 -19.53 5.63
C THR A 132 4.67 -20.27 6.18
N THR A 133 5.74 -19.57 6.51
CA THR A 133 6.94 -20.16 7.10
C THR A 133 7.40 -19.38 8.32
N THR A 134 7.66 -20.13 9.39
CA THR A 134 8.36 -19.65 10.58
C THR A 134 9.86 -20.01 10.54
N ALA A 135 10.27 -20.82 9.56
CA ALA A 135 11.67 -21.19 9.37
C ALA A 135 12.49 -20.02 8.83
N ILE A 136 13.82 -20.18 8.87
CA ILE A 136 14.76 -19.16 8.34
C ILE A 136 14.40 -18.85 6.88
N ASN A 137 14.01 -17.60 6.64
CA ASN A 137 13.68 -17.11 5.31
C ASN A 137 14.94 -16.50 4.67
N PRO A 138 15.50 -17.09 3.60
CA PRO A 138 16.71 -16.58 2.97
C PRO A 138 16.54 -15.17 2.38
N ALA A 139 15.31 -14.73 2.07
CA ALA A 139 15.05 -13.39 1.56
C ALA A 139 15.32 -12.30 2.61
N THR A 140 15.27 -12.60 3.91
CA THR A 140 15.58 -11.65 4.98
C THR A 140 17.04 -11.21 4.96
N PHE A 141 17.95 -12.08 4.51
CA PHE A 141 19.38 -11.77 4.41
C PHE A 141 19.73 -10.81 3.26
N LEU A 142 18.81 -10.54 2.36
CA LEU A 142 18.99 -9.53 1.31
C LEU A 142 18.89 -8.10 1.85
N SER A 143 18.41 -7.93 3.07
CA SER A 143 18.35 -6.63 3.74
C SER A 143 19.63 -6.38 4.56
N THR A 144 20.12 -5.13 4.59
CA THR A 144 21.39 -4.75 5.24
C THR A 144 21.35 -4.70 6.76
N ARG A 145 20.18 -4.77 7.39
CA ARG A 145 20.01 -4.81 8.85
C ARG A 145 19.21 -6.04 9.23
N GLN A 146 19.78 -6.87 10.09
CA GLN A 146 19.03 -7.88 10.80
C GLN A 146 18.17 -7.17 11.85
N GLU A 147 16.86 -7.24 11.74
CA GLU A 147 16.00 -6.95 12.89
C GLU A 147 16.01 -8.21 13.76
N GLU A 148 16.39 -8.06 15.01
CA GLU A 148 16.13 -9.05 16.03
C GLU A 148 14.63 -9.31 16.04
N GLY A 149 14.24 -10.58 15.91
CA GLY A 149 12.93 -11.14 15.69
C GLY A 149 11.77 -10.22 16.03
N LYS A 150 11.04 -9.73 15.01
CA LYS A 150 9.74 -9.15 15.26
C LYS A 150 8.87 -10.22 15.91
N PRO A 151 8.18 -9.91 17.02
CA PRO A 151 7.27 -10.84 17.64
C PRO A 151 6.24 -11.31 16.61
N GLU A 152 5.91 -12.59 16.67
CA GLU A 152 4.79 -13.14 15.92
C GLU A 152 3.55 -12.29 16.22
N HIS A 153 2.91 -11.72 15.19
CA HIS A 153 1.76 -10.85 15.36
C HIS A 153 0.60 -11.32 14.48
N ASP A 154 -0.61 -11.11 14.95
CA ASP A 154 -1.80 -11.25 14.12
C ASP A 154 -1.91 -10.03 13.19
N CYS A 155 -1.76 -10.28 11.88
CA CYS A 155 -1.82 -9.24 10.86
C CYS A 155 -3.17 -8.52 10.82
N LEU A 156 -4.27 -9.24 11.05
CA LEU A 156 -5.62 -8.68 11.02
C LEU A 156 -5.83 -7.76 12.21
N GLN A 157 -5.48 -8.22 13.40
CA GLN A 157 -5.56 -7.43 14.62
C GLN A 157 -4.64 -6.19 14.54
N THR A 158 -3.41 -6.36 14.08
CA THR A 158 -2.46 -5.23 13.93
C THR A 158 -2.99 -4.17 12.96
N ILE A 159 -3.59 -4.57 11.83
CA ILE A 159 -4.19 -3.61 10.89
C ILE A 159 -5.38 -2.91 11.55
N GLU A 160 -6.19 -3.64 12.30
CA GLU A 160 -7.38 -3.11 12.95
C GLU A 160 -7.03 -2.12 14.08
N GLU A 161 -6.09 -2.47 14.95
CA GLU A 161 -5.67 -1.62 16.06
C GLU A 161 -4.95 -0.35 15.61
N VAL A 162 -4.11 -0.44 14.58
CA VAL A 162 -3.29 0.70 14.12
C VAL A 162 -4.04 1.58 13.12
N TYR A 163 -4.91 1.00 12.30
CA TYR A 163 -5.53 1.67 11.16
C TYR A 163 -7.06 1.70 11.19
N SER A 164 -7.69 1.19 12.26
CA SER A 164 -9.14 1.32 12.40
C SER A 164 -9.51 2.77 12.72
N SER A 165 -10.72 3.14 12.34
CA SER A 165 -11.33 4.38 12.80
C SER A 165 -11.49 4.35 14.33
N ARG A 166 -11.45 5.52 14.93
CA ARG A 166 -11.76 5.64 16.37
C ARG A 166 -13.13 4.98 16.67
N PRO A 167 -13.26 4.21 17.77
CA PRO A 167 -14.50 3.48 18.07
C PRO A 167 -15.71 4.38 18.36
N ASP A 168 -15.46 5.66 18.64
CA ASP A 168 -16.50 6.68 18.85
C ASP A 168 -17.01 7.31 17.53
N LEU A 169 -16.33 7.05 16.39
CA LEU A 169 -16.80 7.50 15.06
C LEU A 169 -17.97 6.62 14.61
N LYS A 170 -19.04 7.25 14.14
CA LYS A 170 -20.23 6.59 13.63
C LYS A 170 -20.47 6.96 12.18
N ASP A 171 -20.94 5.99 11.39
CA ASP A 171 -21.36 6.20 9.99
C ASP A 171 -22.74 6.88 9.86
N ARG A 172 -23.23 7.45 10.96
CA ARG A 172 -24.55 8.11 11.02
C ARG A 172 -24.35 9.59 11.31
N PRO A 173 -25.18 10.45 10.70
CA PRO A 173 -25.24 11.86 11.08
C PRO A 173 -25.43 12.03 12.58
N LEU A 174 -24.85 13.06 13.15
CA LEU A 174 -25.09 13.43 14.54
C LEU A 174 -26.56 13.79 14.74
N GLN A 175 -27.17 13.34 15.83
CA GLN A 175 -28.60 13.59 16.08
C GLN A 175 -28.89 15.05 16.42
N ASP A 176 -27.91 15.75 16.97
CA ASP A 176 -28.07 17.17 17.36
C ASP A 176 -26.68 17.84 17.27
N PRO A 177 -26.21 18.20 16.07
CA PRO A 177 -24.93 18.86 15.89
C PRO A 177 -25.03 20.32 16.32
N ASP A 178 -24.00 20.79 17.06
CA ASP A 178 -23.91 22.22 17.41
C ASP A 178 -23.74 23.11 16.17
N TRP A 179 -23.19 22.51 15.10
CA TRP A 179 -22.86 23.21 13.87
C TRP A 179 -22.85 22.30 12.65
N GLU A 180 -23.60 22.67 11.63
CA GLU A 180 -23.57 22.01 10.33
C GLU A 180 -22.73 22.83 9.35
N LEU A 181 -21.63 22.26 8.90
CA LEU A 181 -20.73 22.89 7.96
C LEU A 181 -20.68 22.08 6.65
N TYR A 182 -20.76 22.80 5.55
CA TYR A 182 -20.56 22.27 4.21
C TYR A 182 -19.21 22.75 3.69
N THR A 183 -18.43 21.85 3.14
CA THR A 183 -17.08 22.11 2.67
C THR A 183 -16.94 21.81 1.19
N ASP A 184 -16.31 22.69 0.44
CA ASP A 184 -15.96 22.48 -0.97
C ASP A 184 -14.58 23.03 -1.25
N GLY A 185 -13.73 22.20 -1.88
CA GLY A 185 -12.39 22.55 -2.32
C GLY A 185 -12.23 22.28 -3.80
N SER A 186 -11.99 23.30 -4.60
CA SER A 186 -11.94 23.17 -6.04
C SER A 186 -10.64 23.68 -6.66
N SER A 187 -10.34 23.17 -7.86
CA SER A 187 -9.21 23.60 -8.66
C SER A 187 -9.55 23.47 -10.14
N PHE A 188 -9.38 24.55 -10.89
CA PHE A 188 -9.61 24.61 -12.33
C PHE A 188 -8.49 25.36 -13.05
N VAL A 189 -8.42 25.20 -14.36
CA VAL A 189 -7.43 25.90 -15.19
C VAL A 189 -8.13 27.00 -15.97
N LYS A 190 -7.67 28.26 -15.81
CA LYS A 190 -8.12 29.40 -16.56
C LYS A 190 -6.90 30.05 -17.20
N GLU A 191 -6.96 30.23 -18.52
CA GLU A 191 -5.89 30.89 -19.32
C GLU A 191 -4.50 30.28 -19.06
N GLY A 192 -4.42 28.93 -18.98
CA GLY A 192 -3.18 28.21 -18.73
C GLY A 192 -2.69 28.26 -17.28
N THR A 193 -3.35 28.98 -16.39
CA THR A 193 -3.00 29.08 -14.97
C THR A 193 -3.99 28.27 -14.14
N ARG A 194 -3.46 27.43 -13.23
CA ARG A 194 -4.28 26.69 -12.29
C ARG A 194 -4.67 27.58 -11.13
N LEU A 195 -5.98 27.79 -10.98
CA LEU A 195 -6.60 28.49 -9.87
C LEU A 195 -7.25 27.47 -8.93
N SER A 196 -7.14 27.69 -7.65
CA SER A 196 -7.69 26.81 -6.64
C SER A 196 -8.22 27.63 -5.49
N GLY A 197 -9.25 27.15 -4.85
CA GLY A 197 -9.86 27.80 -3.70
C GLY A 197 -10.66 26.83 -2.86
N TYR A 198 -11.10 27.30 -1.72
CA TYR A 198 -12.01 26.55 -0.87
C TYR A 198 -13.06 27.46 -0.26
N VAL A 199 -14.15 26.84 0.16
CA VAL A 199 -15.23 27.51 0.90
C VAL A 199 -15.73 26.61 2.01
N VAL A 200 -16.02 27.20 3.18
CA VAL A 200 -16.75 26.60 4.29
C VAL A 200 -18.04 27.39 4.46
N THR A 201 -19.16 26.71 4.40
CA THR A 201 -20.48 27.33 4.51
C THR A 201 -21.32 26.66 5.58
N THR A 202 -22.27 27.37 6.12
CA THR A 202 -23.46 26.83 6.78
C THR A 202 -24.63 26.81 5.81
N VAL A 203 -25.76 26.28 6.19
CA VAL A 203 -27.00 26.36 5.37
C VAL A 203 -27.38 27.81 5.03
N ARG A 204 -26.99 28.77 5.86
CA ARG A 204 -27.46 30.18 5.75
C ARG A 204 -26.38 31.16 5.29
N SER A 205 -25.11 30.85 5.41
CA SER A 205 -24.03 31.81 5.17
C SER A 205 -22.70 31.16 4.86
N VAL A 206 -21.87 31.90 4.09
CA VAL A 206 -20.46 31.55 3.92
C VAL A 206 -19.72 31.92 5.21
N THR A 207 -19.08 30.94 5.83
CA THR A 207 -18.29 31.11 7.05
C THR A 207 -16.87 31.55 6.71
N GLU A 208 -16.26 30.91 5.71
CA GLU A 208 -14.92 31.24 5.24
C GLU A 208 -14.78 30.86 3.75
N ALA A 209 -14.10 31.71 2.98
CA ALA A 209 -13.76 31.44 1.59
C ALA A 209 -12.38 32.04 1.27
N HIS A 210 -11.48 31.23 0.73
CA HIS A 210 -10.13 31.68 0.39
C HIS A 210 -9.62 31.10 -0.92
N VAL A 211 -8.81 31.90 -1.61
CA VAL A 211 -8.02 31.47 -2.76
C VAL A 211 -6.76 30.79 -2.26
N LEU A 212 -6.44 29.65 -2.83
CA LEU A 212 -5.24 28.87 -2.50
C LEU A 212 -4.07 29.24 -3.44
N PRO A 213 -2.82 28.96 -3.01
CA PRO A 213 -1.64 29.19 -3.84
C PRO A 213 -1.76 28.49 -5.20
N ALA A 214 -1.20 29.13 -6.23
CA ALA A 214 -1.14 28.57 -7.58
C ALA A 214 -0.54 27.14 -7.56
N LYS A 215 -1.04 26.26 -8.44
CA LYS A 215 -0.66 24.85 -8.55
C LYS A 215 -1.19 23.92 -7.45
N THR A 216 -2.08 24.38 -6.56
CA THR A 216 -2.76 23.49 -5.62
C THR A 216 -3.71 22.56 -6.40
N SER A 217 -3.64 21.25 -6.17
CA SER A 217 -4.57 20.27 -6.76
C SER A 217 -5.95 20.32 -6.08
N ALA A 218 -7.00 19.85 -6.76
CA ALA A 218 -8.34 19.73 -6.17
C ALA A 218 -8.33 18.92 -4.88
N GLN A 219 -7.68 17.75 -4.90
CA GLN A 219 -7.53 16.90 -3.71
C GLN A 219 -6.84 17.59 -2.53
N LYS A 220 -5.83 18.43 -2.82
CA LYS A 220 -5.17 19.22 -1.77
C LYS A 220 -6.09 20.32 -1.25
N ALA A 221 -6.90 20.95 -2.12
CA ALA A 221 -7.88 21.95 -1.72
C ALA A 221 -8.96 21.35 -0.79
N GLU A 222 -9.44 20.14 -1.12
CA GLU A 222 -10.38 19.37 -0.27
C GLU A 222 -9.81 19.07 1.12
N LEU A 223 -8.56 18.65 1.20
CA LEU A 223 -7.90 18.39 2.49
C LEU A 223 -7.71 19.68 3.31
N ILE A 224 -7.39 20.78 2.65
CA ILE A 224 -7.25 22.10 3.30
C ILE A 224 -8.58 22.56 3.87
N VAL A 225 -9.66 22.50 3.09
CA VAL A 225 -10.98 22.94 3.58
C VAL A 225 -11.49 22.09 4.72
N LEU A 226 -11.27 20.77 4.68
CA LEU A 226 -11.63 19.89 5.78
C LEU A 226 -10.87 20.26 7.07
N THR A 227 -9.56 20.49 6.95
CA THR A 227 -8.73 20.94 8.09
C THR A 227 -9.24 22.26 8.66
N ARG A 228 -9.54 23.23 7.78
CA ARG A 228 -10.09 24.55 8.21
C ARG A 228 -11.44 24.43 8.90
N ALA A 229 -12.35 23.60 8.37
CA ALA A 229 -13.66 23.37 9.00
C ALA A 229 -13.53 22.78 10.41
N LEU A 230 -12.60 21.85 10.61
CA LEU A 230 -12.28 21.27 11.91
C LEU A 230 -11.68 22.33 12.87
N GLU A 231 -10.77 23.18 12.40
CA GLU A 231 -10.20 24.27 13.19
C GLU A 231 -11.26 25.30 13.61
N LEU A 232 -12.15 25.69 12.70
CA LEU A 232 -13.28 26.61 12.98
C LEU A 232 -14.26 26.01 13.98
N SER A 233 -14.39 24.69 13.99
CA SER A 233 -15.30 23.96 14.88
C SER A 233 -14.70 23.64 16.24
N LYS A 234 -13.51 24.14 16.56
CA LYS A 234 -12.85 23.83 17.83
C LYS A 234 -13.73 24.17 19.03
N GLY A 235 -13.98 23.18 19.88
CA GLY A 235 -14.84 23.30 21.05
C GLY A 235 -16.36 23.15 20.79
N LYS A 236 -16.75 22.80 19.56
CA LYS A 236 -18.12 22.47 19.16
C LYS A 236 -18.18 21.03 18.67
N ASN A 237 -19.38 20.51 18.54
CA ASN A 237 -19.64 19.19 17.97
C ASN A 237 -20.17 19.34 16.52
N PRO A 238 -19.27 19.49 15.51
CA PRO A 238 -19.67 19.81 14.15
C PRO A 238 -20.08 18.56 13.39
N GLN A 239 -21.09 18.70 12.54
CA GLN A 239 -21.33 17.80 11.42
C GLN A 239 -20.71 18.42 10.17
N LEU A 240 -19.78 17.69 9.54
CA LEU A 240 -19.16 18.10 8.26
C LEU A 240 -19.77 17.30 7.12
N SER A 241 -20.22 17.99 6.09
CA SER A 241 -20.75 17.38 4.87
C SER A 241 -20.02 17.94 3.66
N PRO A 242 -19.57 17.09 2.71
CA PRO A 242 -19.09 17.57 1.43
C PRO A 242 -20.27 18.21 0.68
N SER A 243 -20.02 19.29 -0.03
CA SER A 243 -21.07 19.86 -0.87
C SER A 243 -21.33 18.92 -2.05
N SER A 244 -22.57 18.45 -2.17
CA SER A 244 -22.96 17.48 -3.20
C SER A 244 -23.15 18.07 -4.59
N GLU A 245 -23.00 19.40 -4.75
CA GLU A 245 -23.11 20.07 -6.03
C GLU A 245 -21.86 20.94 -6.30
N SER A 246 -21.11 20.54 -7.31
CA SER A 246 -19.96 21.28 -7.84
C SER A 246 -20.43 22.59 -8.53
N THR A 247 -21.05 23.47 -7.79
CA THR A 247 -21.34 24.82 -8.25
C THR A 247 -20.40 25.77 -7.57
N CYS A 248 -19.20 25.88 -8.12
CA CYS A 248 -18.18 26.84 -7.68
C CYS A 248 -18.67 28.26 -7.99
N LEU A 249 -19.44 28.86 -7.11
CA LEU A 249 -19.74 30.30 -7.15
C LEU A 249 -18.53 31.05 -6.58
N LEU A 250 -17.46 31.16 -7.34
CA LEU A 250 -16.46 32.19 -7.08
C LEU A 250 -17.09 33.54 -7.44
N PRO A 251 -17.04 34.56 -6.56
CA PRO A 251 -17.49 35.89 -6.89
C PRO A 251 -16.67 36.42 -8.06
N THR A 252 -17.35 36.67 -9.17
CA THR A 252 -16.80 37.46 -10.29
C THR A 252 -16.55 38.86 -9.80
N LYS A 253 -15.30 39.27 -9.71
CA LYS A 253 -14.85 40.67 -9.85
C LYS A 253 -14.03 40.82 -11.09
#